data_25cbafb4cdde226fdb3e127d22eaf444
#
_entry.id   25cbafb4cdde226fdb3e127d22eaf444
#
_cell.length_a   1.000
_cell.length_b   1.000
_cell.length_c   1.000
_cell.angle_alpha   90.00
_cell.angle_beta   90.00
_cell.angle_gamma   90.00
#
_symmetry.space_group_name_H-M   'P 1'
#
loop_
_entity.id
_entity.type
_entity.pdbx_description
1 polymer ?
#
loop_
_entity_poly.entity_id
_entity_poly.type
_entity_poly.pdbx_seq_one_letter_code
_entity_poly.pdbx_strand_id
1 'polypeptide(L)'
;MWLSNSSVGRKVVMSVTGIALVLFLTFHMAMNLVAIISADGYNMVCEFLGANWYALVATAGLAALFVIHIIYAFWLTMQNRKARGSERYAVVDKPKTVEWASQNMLVLGLIVIVGLGLHLFNFWAKMQLPELMHNLDMHADTLTLAYAANGAYHIQQTFSCPVYVVLYLIWLFALWFHLTHGFWSSMQSLGWNNKVWINRWKCISNIYSTIVVLGFALVVVVFFVKSLLCGGAC
;
A
#
# COMPACT_ATOMS: atom_id res chain seq x y z
N MET A 1 -2.20 -4.72 29.25
CA MET A 1 -3.06 -3.76 28.49
C MET A 1 -4.12 -4.55 27.73
N TRP A 2 -5.38 -4.07 27.67
CA TRP A 2 -6.50 -4.75 26.98
C TRP A 2 -6.22 -4.95 25.47
N LEU A 3 -5.64 -3.94 24.80
CA LEU A 3 -5.36 -3.97 23.35
C LEU A 3 -4.39 -5.08 22.91
N SER A 4 -3.43 -5.45 23.74
CA SER A 4 -2.44 -6.49 23.40
C SER A 4 -2.85 -7.89 23.90
N ASN A 5 -3.59 -7.98 25.02
CA ASN A 5 -3.85 -9.24 25.69
C ASN A 5 -5.18 -9.89 25.29
N SER A 6 -6.13 -9.14 24.70
CA SER A 6 -7.40 -9.69 24.23
C SER A 6 -7.37 -9.95 22.71
N SER A 7 -8.09 -10.98 22.26
CA SER A 7 -8.24 -11.28 20.82
C SER A 7 -8.99 -10.16 20.10
N VAL A 8 -9.94 -9.51 20.76
CA VAL A 8 -10.69 -8.38 20.23
C VAL A 8 -9.80 -7.15 20.10
N GLY A 9 -9.02 -6.82 21.14
CA GLY A 9 -8.10 -5.68 21.13
C GLY A 9 -7.09 -5.74 20.00
N ARG A 10 -6.52 -6.93 19.74
CA ARG A 10 -5.60 -7.14 18.60
C ARG A 10 -6.25 -6.91 17.24
N LYS A 11 -7.51 -7.35 17.06
CA LYS A 11 -8.27 -7.10 15.82
C LYS A 11 -8.59 -5.61 15.67
N VAL A 12 -8.86 -4.89 16.75
CA VAL A 12 -9.07 -3.43 16.72
C VAL A 12 -7.80 -2.71 16.27
N VAL A 13 -6.62 -3.04 16.83
CA VAL A 13 -5.34 -2.46 16.39
C VAL A 13 -5.10 -2.72 14.92
N MET A 14 -5.31 -3.97 14.47
CA MET A 14 -5.17 -4.36 13.06
C MET A 14 -6.10 -3.55 12.15
N SER A 15 -7.33 -3.31 12.58
CA SER A 15 -8.33 -2.56 11.81
C SER A 15 -8.03 -1.07 11.76
N VAL A 16 -7.63 -0.47 12.87
CA VAL A 16 -7.28 0.96 12.92
C VAL A 16 -6.05 1.25 12.06
N THR A 17 -5.00 0.43 12.17
CA THR A 17 -3.82 0.57 11.31
C THR A 17 -4.16 0.34 9.85
N GLY A 18 -5.00 -0.65 9.53
CA GLY A 18 -5.46 -0.91 8.16
C GLY A 18 -6.23 0.26 7.55
N ILE A 19 -7.16 0.88 8.31
CA ILE A 19 -7.91 2.06 7.84
C ILE A 19 -6.99 3.26 7.63
N ALA A 20 -6.05 3.49 8.53
CA ALA A 20 -5.08 4.58 8.36
C ALA A 20 -4.25 4.39 7.07
N LEU A 21 -3.82 3.16 6.77
CA LEU A 21 -3.13 2.82 5.52
C LEU A 21 -4.04 2.97 4.29
N VAL A 22 -5.32 2.65 4.38
CA VAL A 22 -6.33 2.88 3.32
C VAL A 22 -6.47 4.36 3.02
N LEU A 23 -6.55 5.22 4.03
CA LEU A 23 -6.59 6.68 3.86
C LEU A 23 -5.31 7.21 3.19
N PHE A 24 -4.15 6.72 3.64
CA PHE A 24 -2.88 7.05 2.99
C PHE A 24 -2.87 6.63 1.52
N LEU A 25 -3.31 5.40 1.17
CA LEU A 25 -3.36 4.94 -0.21
C LEU A 25 -4.27 5.81 -1.08
N THR A 26 -5.40 6.29 -0.54
CA THR A 26 -6.29 7.22 -1.25
C THR A 26 -5.58 8.52 -1.61
N PHE A 27 -4.93 9.13 -0.61
CA PHE A 27 -4.14 10.34 -0.81
C PHE A 27 -2.99 10.10 -1.79
N HIS A 28 -2.24 9.02 -1.61
CA HIS A 28 -1.11 8.65 -2.44
C HIS A 28 -1.52 8.43 -3.90
N MET A 29 -2.62 7.73 -4.15
CA MET A 29 -3.18 7.55 -5.50
C MET A 29 -3.57 8.88 -6.12
N ALA A 30 -4.30 9.74 -5.38
CA ALA A 30 -4.74 11.03 -5.87
C ALA A 30 -3.55 11.92 -6.27
N MET A 31 -2.49 11.95 -5.45
CA MET A 31 -1.27 12.71 -5.76
C MET A 31 -0.54 12.15 -6.98
N ASN A 32 -0.46 10.82 -7.13
CA ASN A 32 0.18 10.21 -8.30
C ASN A 32 -0.59 10.47 -9.61
N LEU A 33 -1.91 10.62 -9.57
CA LEU A 33 -2.70 10.99 -10.75
C LEU A 33 -2.35 12.40 -11.28
N VAL A 34 -1.87 13.31 -10.41
CA VAL A 34 -1.39 14.63 -10.82
C VAL A 34 -0.24 14.51 -11.82
N ALA A 35 0.63 13.49 -11.70
CA ALA A 35 1.75 13.27 -12.63
C ALA A 35 1.29 13.01 -14.08
N ILE A 36 0.09 12.49 -14.27
CA ILE A 36 -0.49 12.27 -15.62
C ILE A 36 -0.87 13.59 -16.26
N ILE A 37 -1.37 14.55 -15.44
CA ILE A 37 -1.91 15.84 -15.88
C ILE A 37 -0.79 16.85 -16.06
N SER A 38 0.12 16.95 -15.09
CA SER A 38 1.22 17.92 -15.06
C SER A 38 2.43 17.37 -14.33
N ALA A 39 3.56 17.24 -15.03
CA ALA A 39 4.84 16.85 -14.43
C ALA A 39 5.31 17.91 -13.41
N ASP A 40 5.20 19.19 -13.76
CA ASP A 40 5.61 20.29 -12.87
C ASP A 40 4.73 20.34 -11.62
N GLY A 41 3.41 20.16 -11.78
CA GLY A 41 2.48 20.09 -10.64
C GLY A 41 2.80 18.92 -9.71
N TYR A 42 3.17 17.77 -10.25
CA TYR A 42 3.60 16.62 -9.45
C TYR A 42 4.93 16.88 -8.74
N ASN A 43 5.92 17.46 -9.42
CA ASN A 43 7.21 17.80 -8.82
C ASN A 43 7.05 18.82 -7.67
N MET A 44 6.15 19.81 -7.82
CA MET A 44 5.80 20.73 -6.74
C MET A 44 5.22 20.02 -5.51
N VAL A 45 4.38 18.98 -5.72
CA VAL A 45 3.88 18.13 -4.63
C VAL A 45 5.02 17.34 -3.98
N CYS A 46 5.95 16.78 -4.78
CA CYS A 46 7.10 16.04 -4.26
C CYS A 46 8.01 16.92 -3.43
N GLU A 47 8.32 18.13 -3.89
CA GLU A 47 9.12 19.10 -3.16
C GLU A 47 8.43 19.53 -1.85
N PHE A 48 7.14 19.84 -1.90
CA PHE A 48 6.37 20.20 -0.70
C PHE A 48 6.37 19.06 0.34
N LEU A 49 6.27 17.81 -0.08
CA LEU A 49 6.26 16.65 0.82
C LEU A 49 7.67 16.18 1.22
N GLY A 50 8.72 16.52 0.47
CA GLY A 50 10.11 16.15 0.75
C GLY A 50 10.82 17.11 1.70
N ALA A 51 10.75 18.40 1.41
CA ALA A 51 11.59 19.43 2.01
C ALA A 51 11.24 19.84 3.46
N ASN A 52 10.14 19.36 4.02
CA ASN A 52 9.61 19.90 5.27
C ASN A 52 9.68 18.92 6.44
N TRP A 53 9.98 19.41 7.65
CA TRP A 53 10.06 18.58 8.87
C TRP A 53 8.78 17.79 9.18
N TYR A 54 7.61 18.34 8.88
CA TYR A 54 6.33 17.63 9.09
C TYR A 54 6.18 16.43 8.16
N ALA A 55 6.78 16.45 6.97
CA ALA A 55 6.81 15.32 6.07
C ALA A 55 7.65 14.16 6.64
N LEU A 56 8.76 14.49 7.33
CA LEU A 56 9.56 13.49 8.04
C LEU A 56 8.76 12.84 9.17
N VAL A 57 8.03 13.63 9.97
CA VAL A 57 7.17 13.10 11.04
C VAL A 57 6.06 12.24 10.45
N ALA A 58 5.41 12.68 9.36
CA ALA A 58 4.37 11.90 8.68
C ALA A 58 4.91 10.58 8.12
N THR A 59 6.11 10.60 7.50
CA THR A 59 6.78 9.40 6.98
C THR A 59 7.13 8.43 8.11
N ALA A 60 7.67 8.92 9.22
CA ALA A 60 7.96 8.08 10.39
C ALA A 60 6.68 7.49 11.00
N GLY A 61 5.62 8.28 11.10
CA GLY A 61 4.30 7.81 11.55
C GLY A 61 3.72 6.74 10.62
N LEU A 62 3.82 6.94 9.31
CA LEU A 62 3.39 5.96 8.31
C LEU A 62 4.20 4.66 8.41
N ALA A 63 5.53 4.75 8.55
CA ALA A 63 6.40 3.59 8.75
C ALA A 63 6.03 2.82 10.01
N ALA A 64 5.75 3.51 11.12
CA ALA A 64 5.28 2.90 12.36
C ALA A 64 3.94 2.17 12.17
N LEU A 65 2.98 2.78 11.46
CA LEU A 65 1.69 2.14 11.13
C LEU A 65 1.88 0.87 10.31
N PHE A 66 2.76 0.89 9.30
CA PHE A 66 3.10 -0.30 8.51
C PHE A 66 3.69 -1.40 9.37
N VAL A 67 4.69 -1.09 10.18
CA VAL A 67 5.35 -2.07 11.05
C VAL A 67 4.34 -2.69 12.02
N ILE A 68 3.50 -1.87 12.67
CA ILE A 68 2.47 -2.35 13.59
C ILE A 68 1.48 -3.26 12.83
N HIS A 69 1.01 -2.84 11.66
CA HIS A 69 0.07 -3.61 10.84
C HIS A 69 0.66 -4.99 10.48
N ILE A 70 1.91 -5.04 10.03
CA ILE A 70 2.60 -6.28 9.67
C ILE A 70 2.78 -7.20 10.90
N ILE A 71 3.25 -6.66 12.03
CA ILE A 71 3.46 -7.44 13.26
C ILE A 71 2.13 -8.06 13.72
N TYR A 72 1.05 -7.27 13.77
CA TYR A 72 -0.26 -7.79 14.17
C TYR A 72 -0.84 -8.77 13.16
N ALA A 73 -0.59 -8.61 11.85
CA ALA A 73 -0.99 -9.57 10.83
C ALA A 73 -0.35 -10.95 11.04
N PHE A 74 0.96 -10.99 11.28
CA PHE A 74 1.67 -12.22 11.59
C PHE A 74 1.21 -12.81 12.93
N TRP A 75 1.07 -12.00 13.95
CA TRP A 75 0.61 -12.46 15.26
C TRP A 75 -0.77 -13.10 15.20
N LEU A 76 -1.75 -12.44 14.59
CA LEU A 76 -3.09 -12.98 14.42
C LEU A 76 -3.09 -14.26 13.58
N THR A 77 -2.26 -14.31 12.53
CA THR A 77 -2.11 -15.52 11.69
C THR A 77 -1.56 -16.69 12.49
N MET A 78 -0.53 -16.48 13.31
CA MET A 78 0.04 -17.53 14.17
C MET A 78 -0.97 -18.03 15.21
N GLN A 79 -1.74 -17.12 15.81
CA GLN A 79 -2.79 -17.50 16.74
C GLN A 79 -3.89 -18.33 16.09
N ASN A 80 -4.35 -17.92 14.89
CA ASN A 80 -5.36 -18.65 14.15
C ASN A 80 -4.86 -20.05 13.74
N ARG A 81 -3.58 -20.18 13.36
CA ARG A 81 -2.96 -21.48 13.06
C ARG A 81 -2.87 -22.36 14.31
N LYS A 82 -2.43 -21.80 15.43
CA LYS A 82 -2.38 -22.53 16.71
C LYS A 82 -3.75 -22.98 17.20
N ALA A 83 -4.79 -22.15 17.04
CA ALA A 83 -6.16 -22.49 17.40
C ALA A 83 -6.78 -23.59 16.54
N ARG A 84 -6.34 -23.73 15.28
CA ARG A 84 -6.81 -24.83 14.40
C ARG A 84 -6.20 -26.19 14.75
N GLY A 85 -5.05 -26.21 15.45
CA GLY A 85 -4.32 -27.43 15.76
C GLY A 85 -3.60 -28.05 14.56
N SER A 86 -3.01 -29.22 14.79
CA SER A 86 -2.28 -30.02 13.78
C SER A 86 -3.17 -31.01 13.02
N GLU A 87 -4.31 -31.36 13.57
CA GLU A 87 -5.22 -32.31 12.96
C GLU A 87 -5.94 -31.70 11.76
N ARG A 88 -5.81 -32.36 10.62
CA ARG A 88 -6.56 -32.02 9.40
C ARG A 88 -7.83 -32.83 9.36
N TYR A 89 -8.97 -32.19 9.16
CA TYR A 89 -10.21 -32.89 8.91
C TYR A 89 -10.10 -33.74 7.63
N ALA A 90 -10.57 -34.98 7.69
CA ALA A 90 -10.61 -35.87 6.53
C ALA A 90 -11.50 -35.33 5.39
N VAL A 91 -12.50 -34.54 5.74
CA VAL A 91 -13.37 -33.83 4.78
C VAL A 91 -13.31 -32.34 5.09
N VAL A 92 -12.80 -31.56 4.15
CA VAL A 92 -12.76 -30.10 4.23
C VAL A 92 -13.89 -29.54 3.37
N ASP A 93 -15.08 -29.44 3.94
CA ASP A 93 -16.17 -28.67 3.32
C ASP A 93 -16.00 -27.20 3.71
N LYS A 94 -15.57 -26.39 2.74
CA LYS A 94 -15.42 -24.94 2.96
C LYS A 94 -16.79 -24.28 2.73
N PRO A 95 -17.31 -23.53 3.71
CA PRO A 95 -18.55 -22.80 3.51
C PRO A 95 -18.43 -21.91 2.26
N LYS A 96 -19.42 -21.97 1.37
CA LYS A 96 -19.50 -21.16 0.13
C LYS A 96 -19.43 -19.64 0.39
N THR A 97 -19.69 -19.24 1.64
CA THR A 97 -19.64 -17.83 2.08
C THR A 97 -18.25 -17.29 2.39
N VAL A 98 -17.21 -18.16 2.42
CA VAL A 98 -15.84 -17.73 2.73
C VAL A 98 -15.15 -17.28 1.46
N GLU A 99 -14.82 -16.00 1.39
CA GLU A 99 -14.16 -15.37 0.25
C GLU A 99 -12.74 -15.92 0.04
N TRP A 100 -12.33 -16.09 -1.22
CA TRP A 100 -10.98 -16.56 -1.60
C TRP A 100 -9.88 -15.65 -1.00
N ALA A 101 -10.07 -14.33 -1.05
CA ALA A 101 -9.13 -13.36 -0.47
C ALA A 101 -8.93 -13.59 1.03
N SER A 102 -10.02 -13.85 1.78
CA SER A 102 -9.95 -14.18 3.22
C SER A 102 -9.08 -15.38 3.51
N GLN A 103 -9.17 -16.43 2.68
CA GLN A 103 -8.40 -17.66 2.85
C GLN A 103 -6.91 -17.48 2.55
N ASN A 104 -6.57 -16.54 1.67
CA ASN A 104 -5.22 -16.31 1.15
C ASN A 104 -4.59 -14.99 1.67
N MET A 105 -5.17 -14.36 2.71
CA MET A 105 -4.71 -13.05 3.21
C MET A 105 -3.21 -13.02 3.58
N LEU A 106 -2.66 -14.12 4.12
CA LEU A 106 -1.23 -14.17 4.43
C LEU A 106 -0.38 -14.11 3.17
N VAL A 107 -0.73 -14.89 2.14
CA VAL A 107 0.02 -14.92 0.86
C VAL A 107 -0.10 -13.56 0.16
N LEU A 108 -1.31 -13.01 0.12
CA LEU A 108 -1.55 -11.67 -0.44
C LEU A 108 -0.75 -10.60 0.32
N GLY A 109 -0.75 -10.65 1.65
CA GLY A 109 0.04 -9.76 2.50
C GLY A 109 1.55 -9.87 2.25
N LEU A 110 2.08 -11.09 2.05
CA LEU A 110 3.49 -11.30 1.71
C LEU A 110 3.85 -10.70 0.34
N ILE A 111 2.99 -10.89 -0.67
CA ILE A 111 3.18 -10.26 -1.99
C ILE A 111 3.15 -8.73 -1.86
N VAL A 112 2.23 -8.20 -1.06
CA VAL A 112 2.15 -6.75 -0.81
C VAL A 112 3.43 -6.23 -0.13
N ILE A 113 4.00 -6.94 0.84
CA ILE A 113 5.27 -6.57 1.50
C ILE A 113 6.43 -6.59 0.50
N VAL A 114 6.55 -7.62 -0.34
CA VAL A 114 7.62 -7.70 -1.34
C VAL A 114 7.50 -6.58 -2.37
N GLY A 115 6.29 -6.32 -2.87
CA GLY A 115 6.05 -5.21 -3.79
C GLY A 115 6.30 -3.84 -3.14
N LEU A 116 5.97 -3.68 -1.85
CA LEU A 116 6.32 -2.47 -1.10
C LEU A 116 7.84 -2.29 -1.01
N GLY A 117 8.61 -3.36 -0.77
CA GLY A 117 10.08 -3.29 -0.79
C GLY A 117 10.62 -2.80 -2.13
N LEU A 118 10.09 -3.33 -3.24
CA LEU A 118 10.41 -2.86 -4.59
C LEU A 118 10.05 -1.38 -4.79
N HIS A 119 8.86 -0.97 -4.31
CA HIS A 119 8.40 0.40 -4.37
C HIS A 119 9.29 1.36 -3.57
N LEU A 120 9.66 1.00 -2.35
CA LEU A 120 10.56 1.79 -1.52
C LEU A 120 11.94 1.93 -2.17
N PHE A 121 12.46 0.87 -2.79
CA PHE A 121 13.72 0.93 -3.52
C PHE A 121 13.65 1.85 -4.75
N ASN A 122 12.57 1.76 -5.54
CA ASN A 122 12.45 2.54 -6.78
C ASN A 122 12.14 4.02 -6.55
N PHE A 123 11.41 4.35 -5.48
CA PHE A 123 10.93 5.71 -5.23
C PHE A 123 11.46 6.29 -3.91
N TRP A 124 11.15 5.69 -2.77
CA TRP A 124 11.52 6.26 -1.47
C TRP A 124 13.04 6.44 -1.31
N ALA A 125 13.81 5.43 -1.69
CA ALA A 125 15.27 5.47 -1.59
C ALA A 125 15.92 6.48 -2.54
N LYS A 126 15.24 6.86 -3.63
CA LYS A 126 15.75 7.83 -4.60
C LYS A 126 15.24 9.25 -4.36
N MET A 127 14.11 9.38 -3.71
CA MET A 127 13.43 10.67 -3.51
C MET A 127 13.50 11.12 -2.04
N GLN A 128 12.90 10.37 -1.13
CA GLN A 128 12.79 10.78 0.27
C GLN A 128 14.06 10.56 1.09
N LEU A 129 14.83 9.49 0.79
CA LEU A 129 16.06 9.21 1.55
C LEU A 129 17.13 10.29 1.38
N PRO A 130 17.43 10.84 0.17
CA PRO A 130 18.37 11.95 0.03
C PRO A 130 17.94 13.21 0.80
N GLU A 131 16.64 13.53 0.78
CA GLU A 131 16.06 14.64 1.55
C GLU A 131 16.23 14.42 3.06
N LEU A 132 15.98 13.20 3.53
CA LEU A 132 16.18 12.83 4.93
C LEU A 132 17.66 12.97 5.34
N MET A 133 18.59 12.50 4.51
CA MET A 133 20.02 12.59 4.77
C MET A 133 20.47 14.05 4.83
N HIS A 134 19.97 14.90 3.93
CA HIS A 134 20.26 16.34 3.95
C HIS A 134 19.76 16.99 5.24
N ASN A 135 18.53 16.73 5.65
CA ASN A 135 17.94 17.28 6.87
C ASN A 135 18.64 16.82 8.16
N LEU A 136 19.40 15.72 8.10
CA LEU A 136 20.22 15.19 9.21
C LEU A 136 21.69 15.61 9.12
N ASP A 137 22.04 16.61 8.30
CA ASP A 137 23.42 17.05 8.02
C ASP A 137 24.38 15.93 7.52
N MET A 138 23.80 14.90 6.91
CA MET A 138 24.53 13.77 6.33
C MET A 138 24.69 14.00 4.82
N HIS A 139 25.60 14.87 4.43
CA HIS A 139 26.04 15.21 3.07
C HIS A 139 25.21 14.68 1.89
N ALA A 140 24.15 15.41 1.49
CA ALA A 140 23.58 15.31 0.16
C ALA A 140 23.95 16.59 -0.62
N ASP A 141 24.56 16.44 -1.79
CA ASP A 141 24.88 17.58 -2.63
C ASP A 141 23.62 18.16 -3.31
N THR A 142 23.73 19.39 -3.82
CA THR A 142 22.60 20.09 -4.45
C THR A 142 22.06 19.38 -5.70
N LEU A 143 22.90 18.65 -6.43
CA LEU A 143 22.50 17.89 -7.62
C LEU A 143 21.66 16.66 -7.21
N THR A 144 22.09 15.96 -6.15
CA THR A 144 21.32 14.83 -5.59
C THR A 144 19.95 15.27 -5.11
N LEU A 145 19.82 16.43 -4.45
CA LEU A 145 18.53 16.95 -4.01
C LEU A 145 17.64 17.38 -5.17
N ALA A 146 18.18 18.06 -6.18
CA ALA A 146 17.43 18.41 -7.39
C ALA A 146 16.93 17.17 -8.13
N TYR A 147 17.73 16.09 -8.18
CA TYR A 147 17.31 14.80 -8.74
C TYR A 147 16.22 14.15 -7.90
N ALA A 148 16.36 14.15 -6.57
CA ALA A 148 15.39 13.57 -5.64
C ALA A 148 14.02 14.26 -5.74
N ALA A 149 13.99 15.58 -5.91
CA ALA A 149 12.77 16.36 -6.05
C ALA A 149 12.02 16.14 -7.37
N ASN A 150 12.66 15.57 -8.40
CA ASN A 150 12.05 15.32 -9.71
C ASN A 150 11.25 14.01 -9.73
N GLY A 151 10.11 13.99 -9.07
CA GLY A 151 9.26 12.80 -8.95
C GLY A 151 8.71 12.30 -10.29
N ALA A 152 8.36 13.20 -11.21
CA ALA A 152 7.86 12.83 -12.54
C ALA A 152 8.93 12.07 -13.34
N TYR A 153 10.19 12.46 -13.23
CA TYR A 153 11.32 11.75 -13.82
C TYR A 153 11.45 10.32 -13.25
N HIS A 154 11.34 10.15 -11.94
CA HIS A 154 11.44 8.83 -11.31
C HIS A 154 10.31 7.89 -11.74
N ILE A 155 9.08 8.41 -11.89
CA ILE A 155 7.95 7.63 -12.41
C ILE A 155 8.25 7.22 -13.86
N GLN A 156 8.65 8.16 -14.71
CA GLN A 156 8.95 7.90 -16.12
C GLN A 156 10.06 6.87 -16.26
N GLN A 157 11.18 7.05 -15.55
CA GLN A 157 12.32 6.14 -15.59
C GLN A 157 11.95 4.73 -15.13
N THR A 158 11.17 4.60 -14.04
CA THR A 158 10.78 3.29 -13.51
C THR A 158 9.86 2.56 -14.48
N PHE A 159 8.85 3.24 -15.03
CA PHE A 159 7.86 2.60 -15.90
C PHE A 159 8.25 2.61 -17.40
N SER A 160 9.42 3.08 -17.75
CA SER A 160 10.03 2.79 -19.07
C SER A 160 10.50 1.34 -19.18
N CYS A 161 10.77 0.68 -18.06
CA CYS A 161 11.21 -0.72 -18.03
C CYS A 161 10.01 -1.68 -17.99
N PRO A 162 9.77 -2.52 -19.02
CA PRO A 162 8.65 -3.43 -19.07
C PRO A 162 8.60 -4.41 -17.89
N VAL A 163 9.76 -4.79 -17.36
CA VAL A 163 9.84 -5.71 -16.20
C VAL A 163 9.22 -5.07 -14.96
N TYR A 164 9.53 -3.81 -14.67
CA TYR A 164 8.90 -3.10 -13.58
C TYR A 164 7.40 -2.92 -13.79
N VAL A 165 6.96 -2.60 -15.00
CA VAL A 165 5.54 -2.49 -15.33
C VAL A 165 4.79 -3.78 -14.96
N VAL A 166 5.29 -4.94 -15.40
CA VAL A 166 4.67 -6.24 -15.09
C VAL A 166 4.68 -6.52 -13.59
N LEU A 167 5.82 -6.31 -12.91
CA LEU A 167 5.92 -6.53 -11.47
C LEU A 167 4.94 -5.64 -10.67
N TYR A 168 4.83 -4.36 -11.03
CA TYR A 168 3.88 -3.45 -10.38
C TYR A 168 2.42 -3.81 -10.65
N LEU A 169 2.07 -4.25 -11.87
CA LEU A 169 0.70 -4.70 -12.15
C LEU A 169 0.33 -5.97 -11.39
N ILE A 170 1.25 -6.93 -11.25
CA ILE A 170 1.05 -8.13 -10.42
C ILE A 170 0.89 -7.72 -8.95
N TRP A 171 1.72 -6.80 -8.46
CA TRP A 171 1.63 -6.28 -7.10
C TRP A 171 0.30 -5.55 -6.84
N LEU A 172 -0.14 -4.69 -7.77
CA LEU A 172 -1.42 -3.99 -7.70
C LEU A 172 -2.61 -4.96 -7.70
N PHE A 173 -2.52 -6.06 -8.45
CA PHE A 173 -3.55 -7.10 -8.43
C PHE A 173 -3.64 -7.80 -7.06
N ALA A 174 -2.50 -8.13 -6.46
CA ALA A 174 -2.47 -8.68 -5.10
C ALA A 174 -2.99 -7.66 -4.06
N LEU A 175 -2.65 -6.38 -4.21
CA LEU A 175 -3.14 -5.29 -3.39
C LEU A 175 -4.66 -5.14 -3.50
N TRP A 176 -5.23 -5.28 -4.70
CA TRP A 176 -6.67 -5.26 -4.91
C TRP A 176 -7.38 -6.32 -4.08
N PHE A 177 -6.94 -7.57 -4.13
CA PHE A 177 -7.50 -8.63 -3.29
C PHE A 177 -7.29 -8.37 -1.79
N HIS A 178 -6.13 -7.85 -1.42
CA HIS A 178 -5.84 -7.51 -0.04
C HIS A 178 -6.80 -6.44 0.50
N LEU A 179 -7.05 -5.40 -0.28
CA LEU A 179 -7.96 -4.30 0.07
C LEU A 179 -9.43 -4.73 0.06
N THR A 180 -9.87 -5.51 -0.95
CA THR A 180 -11.27 -5.95 -1.06
C THR A 180 -11.73 -6.69 0.19
N HIS A 181 -10.86 -7.52 0.79
CA HIS A 181 -11.15 -8.20 2.04
C HIS A 181 -10.82 -7.33 3.26
N GLY A 182 -9.65 -6.70 3.27
CA GLY A 182 -9.14 -5.96 4.44
C GLY A 182 -10.06 -4.82 4.86
N PHE A 183 -10.61 -4.06 3.90
CA PHE A 183 -11.43 -2.89 4.19
C PHE A 183 -12.75 -3.25 4.89
N TRP A 184 -13.58 -4.12 4.32
CA TRP A 184 -14.85 -4.49 4.98
C TRP A 184 -14.62 -5.27 6.28
N SER A 185 -13.56 -6.07 6.36
CA SER A 185 -13.19 -6.81 7.56
C SER A 185 -12.80 -5.88 8.71
N SER A 186 -12.16 -4.75 8.41
CA SER A 186 -11.85 -3.72 9.41
C SER A 186 -13.12 -3.07 9.96
N MET A 187 -14.11 -2.75 9.11
CA MET A 187 -15.42 -2.23 9.54
C MET A 187 -16.15 -3.22 10.46
N GLN A 188 -16.07 -4.50 10.13
CA GLN A 188 -16.62 -5.56 10.97
C GLN A 188 -15.96 -5.61 12.35
N SER A 189 -14.63 -5.53 12.38
CA SER A 189 -13.87 -5.61 13.64
C SER A 189 -14.09 -4.41 14.55
N LEU A 190 -14.41 -3.24 13.98
CA LEU A 190 -14.76 -2.01 14.72
C LEU A 190 -16.23 -1.98 15.17
N GLY A 191 -17.02 -3.00 14.85
CA GLY A 191 -18.43 -3.06 15.24
C GLY A 191 -19.39 -2.31 14.32
N TRP A 192 -18.92 -1.80 13.17
CA TRP A 192 -19.73 -1.07 12.18
C TRP A 192 -20.43 -2.03 11.21
N ASN A 193 -20.91 -3.14 11.73
CA ASN A 193 -21.52 -4.18 10.95
C ASN A 193 -22.83 -4.67 11.62
N ASN A 194 -23.80 -4.98 10.80
CA ASN A 194 -25.01 -5.72 11.14
C ASN A 194 -25.49 -6.51 9.90
N LYS A 195 -26.61 -7.24 10.01
CA LYS A 195 -27.15 -8.06 8.90
C LYS A 195 -27.35 -7.30 7.59
N VAL A 196 -27.60 -5.98 7.64
CA VAL A 196 -27.80 -5.12 6.47
C VAL A 196 -26.46 -4.55 5.99
N TRP A 197 -25.65 -4.04 6.91
CA TRP A 197 -24.43 -3.31 6.57
C TRP A 197 -23.29 -4.20 6.10
N ILE A 198 -23.22 -5.49 6.50
CA ILE A 198 -22.14 -6.38 6.07
C ILE A 198 -22.04 -6.50 4.55
N ASN A 199 -23.18 -6.65 3.86
CA ASN A 199 -23.21 -6.74 2.40
C ASN A 199 -22.90 -5.40 1.73
N ARG A 200 -23.33 -4.29 2.33
CA ARG A 200 -22.98 -2.94 1.85
C ARG A 200 -21.50 -2.66 1.98
N TRP A 201 -20.88 -3.00 3.11
CA TRP A 201 -19.43 -2.85 3.29
C TRP A 201 -18.62 -3.68 2.31
N LYS A 202 -19.05 -4.90 1.98
CA LYS A 202 -18.41 -5.70 0.93
C LYS A 202 -18.50 -5.03 -0.44
N CYS A 203 -19.65 -4.50 -0.80
CA CYS A 203 -19.84 -3.76 -2.06
C CYS A 203 -18.96 -2.50 -2.10
N ILE A 204 -18.99 -1.68 -1.03
CA ILE A 204 -18.17 -0.47 -0.90
C ILE A 204 -16.68 -0.83 -0.99
N SER A 205 -16.25 -1.87 -0.30
CA SER A 205 -14.85 -2.33 -0.33
C SER A 205 -14.40 -2.70 -1.74
N ASN A 206 -15.23 -3.44 -2.50
CA ASN A 206 -14.91 -3.80 -3.88
C ASN A 206 -14.83 -2.57 -4.79
N ILE A 207 -15.78 -1.66 -4.72
CA ILE A 207 -15.80 -0.43 -5.52
C ILE A 207 -14.57 0.43 -5.18
N TYR A 208 -14.36 0.69 -3.90
CA TYR A 208 -13.23 1.49 -3.43
C TYR A 208 -11.89 0.91 -3.86
N SER A 209 -11.66 -0.38 -3.60
CA SER A 209 -10.41 -1.06 -3.96
C SER A 209 -10.16 -1.03 -5.48
N THR A 210 -11.22 -1.17 -6.26
CA THR A 210 -11.14 -1.11 -7.73
C THR A 210 -10.75 0.29 -8.20
N ILE A 211 -11.36 1.35 -7.64
CA ILE A 211 -11.01 2.74 -7.99
C ILE A 211 -9.55 3.02 -7.67
N VAL A 212 -9.09 2.68 -6.45
CA VAL A 212 -7.71 2.95 -6.01
C VAL A 212 -6.70 2.21 -6.87
N VAL A 213 -6.93 0.92 -7.11
CA VAL A 213 -5.98 0.10 -7.88
C VAL A 213 -5.98 0.49 -9.36
N LEU A 214 -7.14 0.79 -9.96
CA LEU A 214 -7.19 1.29 -11.33
C LEU A 214 -6.52 2.67 -11.46
N GLY A 215 -6.63 3.54 -10.47
CA GLY A 215 -5.91 4.81 -10.43
C GLY A 215 -4.40 4.62 -10.50
N PHE A 216 -3.83 3.73 -9.68
CA PHE A 216 -2.40 3.39 -9.76
C PHE A 216 -2.03 2.69 -11.07
N ALA A 217 -2.84 1.72 -11.53
CA ALA A 217 -2.58 1.03 -12.79
C ALA A 217 -2.58 2.00 -13.98
N LEU A 218 -3.44 3.01 -13.97
CA LEU A 218 -3.47 4.06 -14.97
C LEU A 218 -2.15 4.83 -15.01
N VAL A 219 -1.57 5.19 -13.87
CA VAL A 219 -0.24 5.84 -13.81
C VAL A 219 0.81 4.95 -14.45
N VAL A 220 0.90 3.67 -14.05
CA VAL A 220 1.87 2.71 -14.59
C VAL A 220 1.75 2.61 -16.11
N VAL A 221 0.53 2.40 -16.62
CA VAL A 221 0.28 2.19 -18.06
C VAL A 221 0.54 3.46 -18.87
N VAL A 222 0.10 4.64 -18.39
CA VAL A 222 0.30 5.91 -19.10
C VAL A 222 1.78 6.23 -19.27
N PHE A 223 2.59 6.08 -18.21
CA PHE A 223 4.02 6.35 -18.29
C PHE A 223 4.76 5.31 -19.12
N PHE A 224 4.33 4.06 -19.12
CA PHE A 224 4.86 3.04 -20.03
C PHE A 224 4.55 3.37 -21.51
N VAL A 225 3.30 3.72 -21.83
CA VAL A 225 2.92 4.11 -23.19
C VAL A 225 3.68 5.36 -23.64
N LYS A 226 3.82 6.37 -22.77
CA LYS A 226 4.64 7.54 -23.07
C LYS A 226 6.08 7.15 -23.43
N SER A 227 6.70 6.22 -22.69
CA SER A 227 8.06 5.77 -23.01
C SER A 227 8.17 5.09 -24.36
N LEU A 228 7.17 4.32 -24.77
CA LEU A 228 7.14 3.67 -26.10
C LEU A 228 6.98 4.69 -27.23
N LEU A 229 6.17 5.72 -27.03
CA LEU A 229 5.95 6.77 -28.02
C LEU A 229 7.15 7.69 -28.22
N CYS A 230 7.93 7.92 -27.15
CA CYS A 230 9.15 8.75 -27.18
C CYS A 230 10.41 7.95 -27.57
N GLY A 231 10.28 6.72 -28.06
CA GLY A 231 11.41 5.89 -28.51
C GLY A 231 12.34 5.44 -27.39
N GLY A 232 11.84 5.33 -26.16
CA GLY A 232 12.62 4.94 -25.00
C GLY A 232 13.55 6.01 -24.46
N ALA A 233 13.51 7.23 -25.00
CA ALA A 233 14.36 8.37 -24.66
C ALA A 233 13.65 9.44 -23.80
N CYS A 234 12.62 9.03 -23.06
CA CYS A 234 11.94 9.96 -22.15
C CYS A 234 12.51 9.88 -20.75
#